data_b0d77ab7d7b7cac07dbad94f2688a0be
#
_entry.id   b0d77ab7d7b7cac07dbad94f2688a0be
#
_cell.length_a   1.000
_cell.length_b   1.000
_cell.length_c   1.000
_cell.angle_alpha   90.00
_cell.angle_beta   90.00
_cell.angle_gamma   90.00
#
_symmetry.space_group_name_H-M   'P 1'
#
loop_
_entity.id
_entity.type
_entity.pdbx_description
1 polymer ?
#
loop_
_entity_poly.entity_id
_entity_poly.type
_entity_poly.pdbx_seq_one_letter_code
_entity_poly.pdbx_strand_id
1 'polypeptide(L)'
;MKENETYYQIKREEWSQYEGAHPFTMTREELAHLTSLNDRISLQDVQEVYVPMLDYFDLYFKKHIELHTQEQQFLHQTKKTVPFIIGVSGSVAVGKSTTARLMQTMLQQRYPDKRVFLMTTDGFLLPTQELINRGILDRKGFPESYDMEALVHFLLEVKTGNPSVNAPVYSHEIYDIVPGEVQTIESPDILIVEGINVLQLPPNREIYVSDFFDWSIFVDADATLIEQWYLERFELLMDRAKSQPDNYYYQYAIGNRADAIAMAKDVWKKTNLKNLKEYILPTKTRADFILHKTVGHHIDFVQIKKY
;
A
#
# COMPACT_ATOMS: atom_id res chain seq x y z
N MET A 1 -0.10 -17.29 25.70
CA MET A 1 0.11 -16.32 24.61
C MET A 1 1.61 -16.06 24.55
N LYS A 2 2.31 -16.45 23.51
CA LYS A 2 3.70 -15.97 23.33
C LYS A 2 3.57 -14.50 22.98
N GLU A 3 3.90 -13.61 23.89
CA GLU A 3 4.09 -12.21 23.57
C GLU A 3 5.05 -12.16 22.39
N ASN A 4 4.63 -11.50 21.32
CA ASN A 4 5.55 -11.19 20.26
C ASN A 4 6.52 -10.15 20.82
N GLU A 5 7.76 -10.56 21.09
CA GLU A 5 8.77 -9.73 21.77
C GLU A 5 8.96 -8.36 21.09
N THR A 6 8.65 -8.28 19.81
CA THR A 6 8.86 -7.09 18.96
C THR A 6 7.65 -6.15 18.90
N TYR A 7 6.44 -6.66 19.14
CA TYR A 7 5.19 -5.91 18.96
C TYR A 7 4.30 -5.96 20.21
N TYR A 8 3.58 -4.86 20.48
CA TYR A 8 2.36 -4.88 21.26
C TYR A 8 1.25 -5.38 20.35
N GLN A 9 0.54 -6.44 20.74
CA GLN A 9 -0.65 -6.90 20.03
C GLN A 9 -1.88 -6.46 20.83
N ILE A 10 -2.73 -5.65 20.20
CA ILE A 10 -3.89 -5.02 20.83
C ILE A 10 -5.13 -5.49 20.06
N LYS A 11 -6.08 -6.11 20.76
CA LYS A 11 -7.34 -6.52 20.17
C LYS A 11 -8.17 -5.32 19.75
N ARG A 12 -9.02 -5.49 18.74
CA ARG A 12 -9.88 -4.43 18.20
C ARG A 12 -10.72 -3.75 19.29
N GLU A 13 -11.31 -4.53 20.22
CA GLU A 13 -12.16 -4.00 21.28
C GLU A 13 -11.38 -3.11 22.26
N GLU A 14 -10.11 -3.39 22.48
CA GLU A 14 -9.23 -2.56 23.28
C GLU A 14 -8.72 -1.35 22.48
N TRP A 15 -8.32 -1.60 21.23
CA TRP A 15 -7.82 -0.57 20.31
C TRP A 15 -8.84 0.54 20.08
N SER A 16 -10.12 0.19 19.90
CA SER A 16 -11.20 1.16 19.69
C SER A 16 -11.45 2.10 20.88
N GLN A 17 -10.88 1.80 22.05
CA GLN A 17 -10.99 2.66 23.24
C GLN A 17 -9.90 3.73 23.31
N TYR A 18 -8.88 3.67 22.44
CA TYR A 18 -7.82 4.67 22.36
C TYR A 18 -8.20 5.87 21.47
N GLU A 19 -9.50 6.19 21.42
CA GLU A 19 -9.99 7.33 20.64
C GLU A 19 -9.37 8.64 21.15
N GLY A 20 -8.80 9.39 20.20
CA GLY A 20 -8.36 10.75 20.41
C GLY A 20 -9.51 11.77 20.38
N ALA A 21 -9.19 13.02 20.68
CA ALA A 21 -10.15 14.11 20.74
C ALA A 21 -10.67 14.59 19.37
N HIS A 22 -10.33 13.91 18.27
CA HIS A 22 -10.63 14.43 16.91
C HIS A 22 -11.75 13.60 16.26
N PRO A 23 -12.97 14.17 16.15
CA PRO A 23 -14.04 13.49 15.44
C PRO A 23 -13.69 13.35 13.95
N PHE A 24 -13.91 12.16 13.41
CA PHE A 24 -13.84 11.90 11.99
C PHE A 24 -15.23 11.48 11.47
N THR A 25 -15.66 12.04 10.37
CA THR A 25 -16.95 11.71 9.75
C THR A 25 -16.75 11.31 8.29
N MET A 26 -17.41 10.26 7.88
CA MET A 26 -17.44 9.75 6.51
C MET A 26 -18.79 9.12 6.23
N THR A 27 -19.33 9.35 5.05
CA THR A 27 -20.57 8.71 4.60
C THR A 27 -20.29 7.30 4.04
N ARG A 28 -21.33 6.49 3.92
CA ARG A 28 -21.21 5.16 3.27
C ARG A 28 -20.83 5.27 1.79
N GLU A 29 -21.30 6.31 1.12
CA GLU A 29 -21.01 6.56 -0.30
C GLU A 29 -19.53 6.93 -0.49
N GLU A 30 -18.99 7.83 0.33
CA GLU A 30 -17.56 8.17 0.31
C GLU A 30 -16.69 6.93 0.57
N LEU A 31 -17.04 6.12 1.58
CA LEU A 31 -16.30 4.89 1.87
C LEU A 31 -16.36 3.89 0.71
N ALA A 32 -17.52 3.74 0.05
CA ALA A 32 -17.67 2.85 -1.09
C ALA A 32 -16.77 3.24 -2.28
N HIS A 33 -16.55 4.54 -2.51
CA HIS A 33 -15.62 5.02 -3.55
C HIS A 33 -14.15 4.74 -3.24
N LEU A 34 -13.79 4.65 -1.96
CA LEU A 34 -12.42 4.35 -1.54
C LEU A 34 -12.12 2.85 -1.54
N THR A 35 -13.15 2.02 -1.43
CA THR A 35 -13.01 0.58 -1.28
C THR A 35 -12.62 -0.08 -2.61
N SER A 36 -11.62 -0.98 -2.56
CA SER A 36 -11.27 -1.82 -3.71
C SER A 36 -12.38 -2.82 -4.01
N LEU A 37 -12.39 -3.34 -5.23
CA LEU A 37 -13.47 -4.11 -5.83
C LEU A 37 -14.07 -5.22 -4.95
N ASN A 38 -13.23 -5.94 -4.22
CA ASN A 38 -13.65 -7.06 -3.36
C ASN A 38 -13.35 -6.83 -1.87
N ASP A 39 -12.75 -5.70 -1.50
CA ASP A 39 -12.48 -5.40 -0.09
C ASP A 39 -13.78 -5.01 0.61
N ARG A 40 -13.91 -5.39 1.85
CA ARG A 40 -15.09 -5.10 2.65
C ARG A 40 -14.67 -4.33 3.89
N ILE A 41 -14.98 -3.05 3.89
CA ILE A 41 -14.72 -2.16 5.02
C ILE A 41 -16.01 -1.44 5.38
N SER A 42 -16.31 -1.32 6.64
CA SER A 42 -17.50 -0.66 7.17
C SER A 42 -17.15 0.67 7.82
N LEU A 43 -18.14 1.53 8.04
CA LEU A 43 -17.95 2.74 8.84
C LEU A 43 -17.53 2.42 10.28
N GLN A 44 -17.94 1.24 10.80
CA GLN A 44 -17.51 0.76 12.10
C GLN A 44 -16.00 0.44 12.10
N ASP A 45 -15.48 -0.18 11.04
CA ASP A 45 -14.02 -0.38 10.90
C ASP A 45 -13.27 0.94 10.87
N VAL A 46 -13.83 1.95 10.19
CA VAL A 46 -13.23 3.29 10.17
C VAL A 46 -13.15 3.87 11.57
N GLN A 47 -14.24 3.85 12.33
CA GLN A 47 -14.29 4.42 13.68
C GLN A 47 -13.43 3.62 14.68
N GLU A 48 -13.55 2.29 14.70
CA GLU A 48 -12.91 1.46 15.72
C GLU A 48 -11.42 1.18 15.43
N VAL A 49 -10.98 1.26 14.17
CA VAL A 49 -9.61 0.89 13.80
C VAL A 49 -8.82 2.06 13.21
N TYR A 50 -9.36 2.73 12.20
CA TYR A 50 -8.60 3.72 11.46
C TYR A 50 -8.55 5.08 12.16
N VAL A 51 -9.58 5.48 12.92
CA VAL A 51 -9.55 6.72 13.72
C VAL A 51 -8.48 6.63 14.80
N PRO A 52 -8.43 5.61 15.67
CA PRO A 52 -7.33 5.48 16.63
C PRO A 52 -5.94 5.33 15.94
N MET A 53 -5.88 4.68 14.78
CA MET A 53 -4.64 4.59 14.01
C MET A 53 -4.16 5.97 13.53
N LEU A 54 -5.08 6.85 13.13
CA LEU A 54 -4.75 8.22 12.76
C LEU A 54 -4.26 9.05 13.95
N ASP A 55 -4.88 8.86 15.13
CA ASP A 55 -4.44 9.51 16.37
C ASP A 55 -3.04 9.03 16.79
N TYR A 56 -2.74 7.74 16.57
CA TYR A 56 -1.40 7.20 16.79
C TYR A 56 -0.39 7.76 15.78
N PHE A 57 -0.78 7.88 14.51
CA PHE A 57 0.02 8.54 13.47
C PHE A 57 0.39 9.97 13.81
N ASP A 58 -0.53 10.74 14.43
CA ASP A 58 -0.29 12.13 14.84
C ASP A 58 0.94 12.29 15.73
N LEU A 59 1.28 11.26 16.54
CA LEU A 59 2.47 11.27 17.40
C LEU A 59 3.75 11.31 16.56
N TYR A 60 3.79 10.53 15.47
CA TYR A 60 4.94 10.48 14.56
C TYR A 60 5.04 11.76 13.72
N PHE A 61 3.92 12.19 13.17
CA PHE A 61 3.88 13.36 12.29
C PHE A 61 4.25 14.65 13.03
N LYS A 62 3.75 14.86 14.25
CA LYS A 62 4.12 16.01 15.09
C LYS A 62 5.61 16.01 15.43
N LYS A 63 6.16 14.85 15.82
CA LYS A 63 7.59 14.71 16.10
C LYS A 63 8.45 14.95 14.87
N HIS A 64 8.05 14.48 13.70
CA HIS A 64 8.77 14.73 12.46
C HIS A 64 8.86 16.22 12.16
N ILE A 65 7.76 16.96 12.25
CA ILE A 65 7.73 18.40 12.03
C ILE A 65 8.63 19.14 13.04
N GLU A 66 8.54 18.76 14.32
CA GLU A 66 9.34 19.36 15.38
C GLU A 66 10.83 19.11 15.16
N LEU A 67 11.23 17.87 14.90
CA LEU A 67 12.62 17.48 14.68
C LEU A 67 13.22 18.25 13.50
N HIS A 68 12.60 18.21 12.34
CA HIS A 68 13.13 18.91 11.16
C HIS A 68 13.15 20.43 11.30
N THR A 69 12.22 21.00 12.09
CA THR A 69 12.28 22.43 12.40
C THR A 69 13.51 22.77 13.25
N GLN A 70 13.80 21.95 14.26
CA GLN A 70 14.95 22.14 15.14
C GLN A 70 16.29 21.88 14.39
N GLU A 71 16.36 20.84 13.55
CA GLU A 71 17.52 20.54 12.71
C GLU A 71 17.87 21.71 11.77
N GLN A 72 16.86 22.27 11.08
CA GLN A 72 17.07 23.41 10.19
C GLN A 72 17.55 24.66 10.94
N GLN A 73 17.03 24.91 12.14
CA GLN A 73 17.52 26.00 13.00
C GLN A 73 18.99 25.77 13.43
N PHE A 74 19.28 24.53 13.85
CA PHE A 74 20.66 24.18 14.27
C PHE A 74 21.67 24.29 13.12
N LEU A 75 21.27 23.86 11.91
CA LEU A 75 22.12 23.89 10.72
C LEU A 75 22.11 25.26 10.01
N HIS A 76 21.42 26.26 10.54
CA HIS A 76 21.26 27.59 9.91
C HIS A 76 20.75 27.52 8.45
N GLN A 77 19.92 26.52 8.15
CA GLN A 77 19.34 26.35 6.83
C GLN A 77 18.03 27.13 6.66
N THR A 78 17.74 27.50 5.42
CA THR A 78 16.41 28.07 5.08
C THR A 78 15.34 27.03 5.32
N LYS A 79 14.20 27.46 5.91
CA LYS A 79 13.07 26.57 6.19
C LYS A 79 12.59 25.87 4.91
N LYS A 80 12.72 24.55 4.88
CA LYS A 80 12.28 23.68 3.79
C LYS A 80 11.39 22.58 4.37
N THR A 81 10.27 22.34 3.77
CA THR A 81 9.40 21.20 4.18
C THR A 81 10.08 19.89 3.77
N VAL A 82 10.29 19.01 4.72
CA VAL A 82 10.70 17.62 4.47
C VAL A 82 9.41 16.79 4.47
N PRO A 83 9.04 16.16 3.36
CA PRO A 83 7.81 15.35 3.30
C PRO A 83 7.84 14.19 4.28
N PHE A 84 6.70 13.93 4.94
CA PHE A 84 6.49 12.71 5.70
C PHE A 84 6.06 11.59 4.76
N ILE A 85 6.80 10.48 4.70
CA ILE A 85 6.51 9.38 3.79
C ILE A 85 5.99 8.17 4.57
N ILE A 86 4.81 7.68 4.18
CA ILE A 86 4.15 6.50 4.75
C ILE A 86 4.25 5.34 3.77
N GLY A 87 4.85 4.22 4.19
CA GLY A 87 4.84 2.98 3.42
C GLY A 87 3.63 2.10 3.77
N VAL A 88 2.88 1.60 2.78
CA VAL A 88 1.78 0.65 2.98
C VAL A 88 2.08 -0.64 2.24
N SER A 89 2.42 -1.69 2.99
CA SER A 89 2.81 -3.01 2.49
C SER A 89 1.77 -4.09 2.77
N GLY A 90 1.92 -5.23 2.14
CA GLY A 90 1.08 -6.41 2.29
C GLY A 90 0.91 -7.16 0.98
N SER A 91 0.22 -8.31 0.98
CA SER A 91 0.02 -9.13 -0.22
C SER A 91 -0.94 -8.50 -1.24
N VAL A 92 -1.01 -9.10 -2.43
CA VAL A 92 -2.11 -8.82 -3.38
C VAL A 92 -3.46 -9.12 -2.72
N ALA A 93 -4.51 -8.41 -3.10
CA ALA A 93 -5.89 -8.60 -2.64
C ALA A 93 -6.14 -8.47 -1.12
N VAL A 94 -5.14 -8.13 -0.28
CA VAL A 94 -5.29 -8.00 1.17
C VAL A 94 -5.96 -6.68 1.60
N GLY A 95 -6.08 -5.70 0.69
CA GLY A 95 -6.72 -4.40 0.95
C GLY A 95 -5.76 -3.25 1.24
N LYS A 96 -4.48 -3.35 0.81
CA LYS A 96 -3.52 -2.22 0.90
C LYS A 96 -4.04 -0.93 0.27
N SER A 97 -4.53 -1.02 -0.97
CA SER A 97 -4.98 0.16 -1.71
C SER A 97 -6.22 0.81 -1.09
N THR A 98 -7.12 0.01 -0.45
CA THR A 98 -8.22 0.55 0.35
C THR A 98 -7.70 1.28 1.58
N THR A 99 -6.77 0.65 2.32
CA THR A 99 -6.13 1.26 3.49
C THR A 99 -5.44 2.57 3.11
N ALA A 100 -4.67 2.58 2.02
CA ALA A 100 -3.93 3.76 1.57
C ALA A 100 -4.85 4.91 1.14
N ARG A 101 -5.93 4.64 0.37
CA ARG A 101 -6.92 5.67 -0.02
C ARG A 101 -7.70 6.20 1.16
N LEU A 102 -8.11 5.32 2.08
CA LEU A 102 -8.79 5.72 3.29
C LEU A 102 -7.89 6.63 4.14
N MET A 103 -6.63 6.26 4.35
CA MET A 103 -5.65 7.09 5.03
C MET A 103 -5.45 8.44 4.34
N GLN A 104 -5.34 8.47 3.02
CA GLN A 104 -5.21 9.73 2.27
C GLN A 104 -6.38 10.67 2.57
N THR A 105 -7.61 10.14 2.49
CA THR A 105 -8.82 10.93 2.76
C THR A 105 -8.86 11.41 4.22
N MET A 106 -8.56 10.54 5.16
CA MET A 106 -8.54 10.87 6.59
C MET A 106 -7.48 11.91 6.93
N LEU A 107 -6.28 11.77 6.38
CA LEU A 107 -5.18 12.73 6.57
C LEU A 107 -5.49 14.09 5.94
N GLN A 108 -6.11 14.10 4.75
CA GLN A 108 -6.51 15.35 4.10
C GLN A 108 -7.59 16.10 4.90
N GLN A 109 -8.51 15.38 5.55
CA GLN A 109 -9.50 16.01 6.45
C GLN A 109 -8.86 16.48 7.77
N ARG A 110 -7.95 15.67 8.34
CA ARG A 110 -7.25 15.97 9.59
C ARG A 110 -6.30 17.19 9.45
N TYR A 111 -5.69 17.34 8.28
CA TYR A 111 -4.70 18.35 7.96
C TYR A 111 -5.06 19.09 6.68
N PRO A 112 -6.11 19.96 6.69
CA PRO A 112 -6.62 20.60 5.47
C PRO A 112 -5.60 21.52 4.78
N ASP A 113 -4.62 22.04 5.54
CA ASP A 113 -3.54 22.89 5.03
C ASP A 113 -2.36 22.08 4.44
N LYS A 114 -2.41 20.74 4.52
CA LYS A 114 -1.36 19.86 4.06
C LYS A 114 -1.71 19.20 2.73
N ARG A 115 -0.72 19.04 1.87
CA ARG A 115 -0.87 18.31 0.61
C ARG A 115 -0.55 16.84 0.83
N VAL A 116 -1.57 16.00 0.72
CA VAL A 116 -1.47 14.55 0.91
C VAL A 116 -1.60 13.85 -0.44
N PHE A 117 -0.54 13.17 -0.85
CA PHE A 117 -0.52 12.39 -2.09
C PHE A 117 -0.47 10.89 -1.79
N LEU A 118 -0.99 10.11 -2.72
CA LEU A 118 -0.91 8.66 -2.74
C LEU A 118 -0.33 8.22 -4.08
N MET A 119 0.67 7.34 -4.05
CA MET A 119 1.16 6.66 -5.23
C MET A 119 1.29 5.15 -4.99
N THR A 120 1.23 4.37 -6.07
CA THR A 120 1.51 2.93 -6.04
C THR A 120 2.85 2.60 -6.68
N THR A 121 3.58 1.66 -6.10
CA THR A 121 4.83 1.19 -6.69
C THR A 121 4.64 0.36 -7.96
N ASP A 122 3.41 -0.05 -8.28
CA ASP A 122 3.12 -0.76 -9.53
C ASP A 122 3.47 0.08 -10.77
N GLY A 123 3.50 1.43 -10.65
CA GLY A 123 4.02 2.32 -11.67
C GLY A 123 5.49 2.09 -12.03
N PHE A 124 6.26 1.50 -11.13
CA PHE A 124 7.67 1.16 -11.34
C PHE A 124 7.91 -0.31 -11.75
N LEU A 125 6.84 -1.06 -12.09
CA LEU A 125 7.00 -2.34 -12.78
C LEU A 125 7.66 -2.10 -14.15
N LEU A 126 8.52 -3.03 -14.54
CA LEU A 126 9.03 -3.05 -15.91
C LEU A 126 7.87 -3.31 -16.88
N PRO A 127 7.83 -2.64 -18.05
CA PRO A 127 6.81 -2.91 -19.05
C PRO A 127 6.73 -4.39 -19.42
N THR A 128 5.54 -4.88 -19.72
CA THR A 128 5.31 -6.30 -20.04
C THR A 128 6.23 -6.78 -21.17
N GLN A 129 6.47 -5.96 -22.19
CA GLN A 129 7.39 -6.32 -23.28
C GLN A 129 8.84 -6.50 -22.77
N GLU A 130 9.26 -5.69 -21.82
CA GLU A 130 10.61 -5.81 -21.23
C GLU A 130 10.73 -7.10 -20.39
N LEU A 131 9.68 -7.45 -19.63
CA LEU A 131 9.63 -8.72 -18.88
C LEU A 131 9.69 -9.93 -19.81
N ILE A 132 9.05 -9.86 -21.00
CA ILE A 132 9.13 -10.90 -22.04
C ILE A 132 10.55 -10.99 -22.58
N ASN A 133 11.17 -9.87 -22.93
CA ASN A 133 12.53 -9.81 -23.48
C ASN A 133 13.55 -10.38 -22.51
N ARG A 134 13.34 -10.17 -21.19
CA ARG A 134 14.18 -10.74 -20.11
C ARG A 134 13.84 -12.19 -19.77
N GLY A 135 12.76 -12.76 -20.28
CA GLY A 135 12.29 -14.11 -19.96
C GLY A 135 11.79 -14.27 -18.52
N ILE A 136 11.28 -13.20 -17.91
CA ILE A 136 10.81 -13.15 -16.51
C ILE A 136 9.35 -12.70 -16.39
N LEU A 137 8.53 -12.87 -17.41
CA LEU A 137 7.12 -12.48 -17.37
C LEU A 137 6.34 -13.20 -16.26
N ASP A 138 6.65 -14.48 -16.01
CA ASP A 138 6.09 -15.28 -14.92
C ASP A 138 6.52 -14.81 -13.53
N ARG A 139 7.49 -13.92 -13.47
CA ARG A 139 8.01 -13.25 -12.27
C ARG A 139 7.47 -11.82 -12.08
N LYS A 140 6.43 -11.42 -12.84
CA LYS A 140 5.80 -10.10 -12.65
C LYS A 140 5.23 -9.96 -11.23
N GLY A 141 5.63 -8.88 -10.54
CA GLY A 141 5.36 -8.66 -9.12
C GLY A 141 6.47 -9.13 -8.17
N PHE A 142 7.46 -9.90 -8.64
CA PHE A 142 8.67 -10.20 -7.86
C PHE A 142 9.66 -9.04 -7.89
N PRO A 143 10.63 -8.96 -6.95
CA PRO A 143 11.56 -7.83 -6.87
C PRO A 143 12.27 -7.48 -8.18
N GLU A 144 12.65 -8.49 -8.96
CA GLU A 144 13.36 -8.33 -10.23
C GLU A 144 12.49 -7.77 -11.37
N SER A 145 11.18 -7.72 -11.19
CA SER A 145 10.26 -7.15 -12.17
C SER A 145 10.02 -5.64 -12.00
N TYR A 146 10.65 -5.03 -11.02
CA TYR A 146 10.54 -3.59 -10.75
C TYR A 146 11.82 -2.84 -11.12
N ASP A 147 11.66 -1.61 -11.61
CA ASP A 147 12.74 -0.63 -11.66
C ASP A 147 12.92 0.00 -10.28
N MET A 148 13.61 -0.75 -9.41
CA MET A 148 13.85 -0.31 -8.03
C MET A 148 14.79 0.89 -7.96
N GLU A 149 15.60 1.12 -8.98
CA GLU A 149 16.51 2.27 -9.05
C GLU A 149 15.72 3.56 -9.33
N ALA A 150 14.81 3.53 -10.30
CA ALA A 150 13.91 4.63 -10.56
C ALA A 150 13.00 4.94 -9.35
N LEU A 151 12.50 3.92 -8.64
CA LEU A 151 11.69 4.12 -7.44
C LEU A 151 12.49 4.79 -6.29
N VAL A 152 13.73 4.34 -6.04
CA VAL A 152 14.63 4.95 -5.04
C VAL A 152 14.94 6.40 -5.43
N HIS A 153 15.26 6.65 -6.70
CA HIS A 153 15.51 8.00 -7.20
C HIS A 153 14.30 8.93 -7.01
N PHE A 154 13.10 8.45 -7.36
CA PHE A 154 11.84 9.18 -7.13
C PHE A 154 11.69 9.58 -5.64
N LEU A 155 11.87 8.64 -4.72
CA LEU A 155 11.74 8.90 -3.28
C LEU A 155 12.81 9.87 -2.77
N LEU A 156 14.02 9.79 -3.29
CA LEU A 156 15.10 10.73 -2.98
C LEU A 156 14.73 12.15 -3.43
N GLU A 157 14.23 12.33 -4.65
CA GLU A 157 13.78 13.63 -5.15
C GLU A 157 12.66 14.21 -4.26
N VAL A 158 11.69 13.38 -3.84
CA VAL A 158 10.64 13.78 -2.91
C VAL A 158 11.23 14.22 -1.59
N LYS A 159 12.07 13.41 -0.94
CA LYS A 159 12.70 13.72 0.38
C LYS A 159 13.61 14.94 0.34
N THR A 160 14.29 15.16 -0.76
CA THR A 160 15.12 16.37 -0.93
C THR A 160 14.30 17.63 -1.25
N GLY A 161 12.97 17.48 -1.36
CA GLY A 161 12.00 18.57 -1.55
C GLY A 161 12.08 19.17 -2.95
N ASN A 162 12.27 18.35 -3.98
CA ASN A 162 11.99 18.76 -5.34
C ASN A 162 10.52 19.18 -5.45
N PRO A 163 10.23 20.37 -6.00
CA PRO A 163 8.86 20.89 -5.99
C PRO A 163 7.88 20.09 -6.87
N SER A 164 8.37 19.31 -7.82
CA SER A 164 7.54 18.50 -8.72
C SER A 164 8.28 17.23 -9.13
N VAL A 165 7.70 16.08 -8.82
CA VAL A 165 8.28 14.76 -9.13
C VAL A 165 7.21 13.91 -9.83
N ASN A 166 7.59 13.16 -10.86
CA ASN A 166 6.68 12.35 -11.65
C ASN A 166 6.85 10.86 -11.33
N ALA A 167 5.73 10.17 -11.08
CA ALA A 167 5.67 8.72 -10.97
C ALA A 167 4.97 8.14 -12.21
N PRO A 168 5.46 7.05 -12.81
CA PRO A 168 4.77 6.38 -13.91
C PRO A 168 3.41 5.82 -13.45
N VAL A 169 2.44 5.74 -14.37
CA VAL A 169 1.10 5.23 -14.09
C VAL A 169 0.98 3.78 -14.54
N TYR A 170 0.44 2.93 -13.67
CA TYR A 170 0.07 1.55 -13.97
C TYR A 170 -1.44 1.42 -14.12
N SER A 171 -1.90 0.68 -15.12
CA SER A 171 -3.31 0.39 -15.30
C SER A 171 -3.60 -1.11 -15.12
N HIS A 172 -4.51 -1.43 -14.21
CA HIS A 172 -5.02 -2.79 -14.05
C HIS A 172 -5.88 -3.25 -15.22
N GLU A 173 -6.42 -2.32 -16.03
CA GLU A 173 -7.26 -2.65 -17.19
C GLU A 173 -6.43 -3.18 -18.35
N ILE A 174 -5.26 -2.57 -18.62
CA ILE A 174 -4.32 -3.06 -19.63
C ILE A 174 -3.28 -4.01 -19.03
N TYR A 175 -3.25 -4.13 -17.69
CA TYR A 175 -2.30 -4.92 -16.93
C TYR A 175 -0.83 -4.56 -17.21
N ASP A 176 -0.56 -3.27 -17.42
CA ASP A 176 0.77 -2.75 -17.76
C ASP A 176 0.92 -1.26 -17.38
N ILE A 177 2.16 -0.75 -17.51
CA ILE A 177 2.46 0.68 -17.45
C ILE A 177 1.78 1.37 -18.62
N VAL A 178 1.13 2.52 -18.36
CA VAL A 178 0.53 3.35 -19.41
C VAL A 178 1.63 4.20 -20.06
N PRO A 179 1.94 4.00 -21.35
CA PRO A 179 3.05 4.69 -21.98
C PRO A 179 2.86 6.21 -21.99
N GLY A 180 3.86 6.93 -21.44
CA GLY A 180 3.88 8.40 -21.42
C GLY A 180 2.93 9.06 -20.40
N GLU A 181 2.15 8.29 -19.65
CA GLU A 181 1.31 8.82 -18.58
C GLU A 181 2.07 8.85 -17.25
N VAL A 182 2.00 9.97 -16.54
CA VAL A 182 2.64 10.17 -15.25
C VAL A 182 1.68 10.81 -14.26
N GLN A 183 1.82 10.41 -13.01
CA GLN A 183 1.23 11.11 -11.87
C GLN A 183 2.23 12.13 -11.34
N THR A 184 1.88 13.42 -11.41
CA THR A 184 2.72 14.49 -10.88
C THR A 184 2.44 14.70 -9.39
N ILE A 185 3.49 14.67 -8.58
CA ILE A 185 3.46 14.91 -7.14
C ILE A 185 4.08 16.29 -6.88
N GLU A 186 3.27 17.25 -6.46
CA GLU A 186 3.69 18.65 -6.30
C GLU A 186 3.91 19.01 -4.84
N SER A 187 5.16 19.16 -4.44
CA SER A 187 5.58 19.59 -3.09
C SER A 187 4.74 18.94 -1.98
N PRO A 188 4.72 17.63 -1.83
CA PRO A 188 3.91 16.95 -0.84
C PRO A 188 4.34 17.32 0.58
N ASP A 189 3.39 17.46 1.50
CA ASP A 189 3.66 17.45 2.94
C ASP A 189 3.64 16.00 3.48
N ILE A 190 2.73 15.18 2.93
CA ILE A 190 2.61 13.75 3.23
C ILE A 190 2.52 12.98 1.92
N LEU A 191 3.33 11.94 1.76
CA LEU A 191 3.25 11.00 0.65
C LEU A 191 2.98 9.59 1.17
N ILE A 192 1.91 8.97 0.70
CA ILE A 192 1.63 7.55 0.94
C ILE A 192 2.15 6.76 -0.26
N VAL A 193 3.00 5.77 0.00
CA VAL A 193 3.58 4.87 -1.00
C VAL A 193 3.04 3.46 -0.75
N GLU A 194 2.17 2.98 -1.63
CA GLU A 194 1.55 1.66 -1.51
C GLU A 194 2.20 0.67 -2.47
N GLY A 195 2.53 -0.52 -1.97
CA GLY A 195 3.03 -1.59 -2.81
C GLY A 195 3.44 -2.84 -2.06
N ILE A 196 3.55 -3.96 -2.79
CA ILE A 196 3.96 -5.24 -2.21
C ILE A 196 5.46 -5.26 -1.87
N ASN A 197 6.24 -4.38 -2.48
CA ASN A 197 7.71 -4.34 -2.43
C ASN A 197 8.28 -3.24 -1.53
N VAL A 198 7.43 -2.39 -0.93
CA VAL A 198 7.88 -1.18 -0.20
C VAL A 198 8.76 -1.48 1.02
N LEU A 199 8.61 -2.62 1.68
CA LEU A 199 9.43 -3.02 2.82
C LEU A 199 10.51 -4.06 2.47
N GLN A 200 10.67 -4.42 1.19
CA GLN A 200 11.64 -5.41 0.75
C GLN A 200 13.07 -4.88 0.82
N LEU A 201 14.01 -5.81 1.05
CA LEU A 201 15.44 -5.56 1.08
C LEU A 201 16.11 -6.39 -0.04
N PRO A 202 16.12 -5.90 -1.29
CA PRO A 202 16.83 -6.59 -2.35
C PRO A 202 18.32 -6.73 -2.00
N PRO A 203 18.97 -7.88 -2.26
CA PRO A 203 20.38 -8.05 -1.96
C PRO A 203 21.24 -7.08 -2.80
N ASN A 204 22.42 -6.74 -2.26
CA ASN A 204 23.42 -5.90 -2.93
C ASN A 204 22.96 -4.47 -3.26
N ARG A 205 22.10 -3.89 -2.44
CA ARG A 205 21.74 -2.46 -2.50
C ARG A 205 22.21 -1.76 -1.24
N GLU A 206 22.66 -0.52 -1.39
CA GLU A 206 23.10 0.34 -0.27
C GLU A 206 21.92 1.13 0.33
N ILE A 207 20.90 1.44 -0.48
CA ILE A 207 19.74 2.21 -0.11
C ILE A 207 18.48 1.42 -0.50
N TYR A 208 17.53 1.34 0.42
CA TYR A 208 16.26 0.65 0.25
C TYR A 208 15.09 1.63 0.22
N VAL A 209 14.01 1.25 -0.42
CA VAL A 209 12.76 2.05 -0.45
C VAL A 209 12.28 2.35 0.98
N SER A 210 12.41 1.39 1.90
CA SER A 210 12.01 1.56 3.30
C SER A 210 12.83 2.56 4.10
N ASP A 211 14.02 2.95 3.62
CA ASP A 211 14.87 3.94 4.31
C ASP A 211 14.29 5.37 4.19
N PHE A 212 13.38 5.59 3.25
CA PHE A 212 12.70 6.87 3.06
C PHE A 212 11.42 7.01 3.89
N PHE A 213 10.96 5.94 4.54
CA PHE A 213 9.70 5.97 5.29
C PHE A 213 9.89 6.49 6.70
N ASP A 214 9.02 7.41 7.08
CA ASP A 214 8.92 7.93 8.44
C ASP A 214 7.97 7.09 9.28
N TRP A 215 7.07 6.34 8.62
CA TRP A 215 6.16 5.39 9.22
C TRP A 215 5.70 4.35 8.20
N SER A 216 5.42 3.13 8.66
CA SER A 216 5.07 2.02 7.78
C SER A 216 3.96 1.15 8.34
N ILE A 217 3.04 0.74 7.45
CA ILE A 217 1.89 -0.11 7.73
C ILE A 217 2.04 -1.41 6.93
N PHE A 218 1.80 -2.53 7.60
CA PHE A 218 1.65 -3.82 6.94
C PHE A 218 0.22 -4.32 7.09
N VAL A 219 -0.47 -4.57 5.98
CA VAL A 219 -1.80 -5.20 5.98
C VAL A 219 -1.60 -6.71 5.86
N ASP A 220 -1.98 -7.42 6.90
CA ASP A 220 -1.73 -8.85 7.09
C ASP A 220 -3.03 -9.67 7.09
N ALA A 221 -2.95 -10.90 6.62
CA ALA A 221 -3.99 -11.92 6.75
C ALA A 221 -3.40 -13.31 6.51
N ASP A 222 -4.14 -14.35 6.89
CA ASP A 222 -3.79 -15.71 6.55
C ASP A 222 -3.76 -15.95 5.04
N ALA A 223 -2.75 -16.69 4.55
CA ALA A 223 -2.55 -16.94 3.12
C ALA A 223 -3.78 -17.59 2.45
N THR A 224 -4.53 -18.41 3.18
CA THR A 224 -5.77 -19.06 2.69
C THR A 224 -6.90 -18.05 2.46
N LEU A 225 -7.01 -17.04 3.33
CA LEU A 225 -7.98 -15.95 3.15
C LEU A 225 -7.57 -15.04 1.98
N ILE A 226 -6.27 -14.75 1.86
CA ILE A 226 -5.75 -13.95 0.75
C ILE A 226 -6.00 -14.67 -0.59
N GLU A 227 -5.82 -16.01 -0.65
CA GLU A 227 -6.16 -16.82 -1.83
C GLU A 227 -7.64 -16.67 -2.21
N GLN A 228 -8.53 -16.81 -1.23
CA GLN A 228 -9.96 -16.63 -1.45
C GLN A 228 -10.26 -15.24 -2.01
N TRP A 229 -9.76 -14.19 -1.38
CA TRP A 229 -9.97 -12.81 -1.82
C TRP A 229 -9.36 -12.50 -3.18
N TYR A 230 -8.21 -13.10 -3.50
CA TYR A 230 -7.61 -12.99 -4.82
C TYR A 230 -8.51 -13.60 -5.90
N LEU A 231 -9.08 -14.77 -5.65
CA LEU A 231 -10.00 -15.44 -6.59
C LEU A 231 -11.32 -14.67 -6.74
N GLU A 232 -11.90 -14.20 -5.64
CA GLU A 232 -13.10 -13.33 -5.67
C GLU A 232 -12.84 -12.07 -6.50
N ARG A 233 -11.70 -11.39 -6.30
CA ARG A 233 -11.31 -10.22 -7.09
C ARG A 233 -11.15 -10.56 -8.57
N PHE A 234 -10.53 -11.68 -8.89
CA PHE A 234 -10.35 -12.12 -10.28
C PHE A 234 -11.70 -12.35 -10.96
N GLU A 235 -12.65 -12.99 -10.30
CA GLU A 235 -13.99 -13.20 -10.82
C GLU A 235 -14.75 -11.89 -11.07
N LEU A 236 -14.65 -10.93 -10.14
CA LEU A 236 -15.26 -9.61 -10.30
C LEU A 236 -14.61 -8.81 -11.44
N LEU A 237 -13.30 -8.92 -11.64
CA LEU A 237 -12.60 -8.29 -12.75
C LEU A 237 -13.05 -8.89 -14.10
N MET A 238 -13.20 -10.21 -14.19
CA MET A 238 -13.78 -10.86 -15.38
C MET A 238 -15.21 -10.37 -15.66
N ASP A 239 -16.06 -10.30 -14.61
CA ASP A 239 -17.44 -9.87 -14.78
C ASP A 239 -17.54 -8.42 -15.29
N ARG A 240 -16.68 -7.52 -14.82
CA ARG A 240 -16.58 -6.14 -15.33
C ARG A 240 -16.07 -6.07 -16.76
N ALA A 241 -15.12 -6.92 -17.13
CA ALA A 241 -14.49 -6.91 -18.44
C ALA A 241 -15.38 -7.42 -19.57
N LYS A 242 -16.52 -8.07 -19.30
CA LYS A 242 -17.43 -8.65 -20.31
C LYS A 242 -17.84 -7.70 -21.45
N SER A 243 -17.94 -6.41 -21.14
CA SER A 243 -18.30 -5.35 -22.10
C SER A 243 -17.13 -4.49 -22.56
N GLN A 244 -15.89 -4.87 -22.24
CA GLN A 244 -14.68 -4.08 -22.46
C GLN A 244 -13.64 -4.90 -23.25
N PRO A 245 -13.70 -4.98 -24.59
CA PRO A 245 -12.81 -5.82 -25.40
C PRO A 245 -11.32 -5.52 -25.23
N ASP A 246 -10.97 -4.28 -24.94
CA ASP A 246 -9.58 -3.84 -24.72
C ASP A 246 -9.04 -4.14 -23.30
N ASN A 247 -9.89 -4.63 -22.42
CA ASN A 247 -9.52 -4.97 -21.06
C ASN A 247 -8.77 -6.32 -21.01
N TYR A 248 -7.67 -6.38 -20.27
CA TYR A 248 -6.87 -7.60 -20.08
C TYR A 248 -7.70 -8.84 -19.68
N TYR A 249 -8.70 -8.64 -18.83
CA TYR A 249 -9.55 -9.72 -18.33
C TYR A 249 -10.63 -10.16 -19.32
N TYR A 250 -10.83 -9.43 -20.43
CA TYR A 250 -11.87 -9.74 -21.42
C TYR A 250 -11.76 -11.16 -21.98
N GLN A 251 -10.55 -11.60 -22.34
CA GLN A 251 -10.31 -12.95 -22.86
C GLN A 251 -10.75 -14.06 -21.90
N TYR A 252 -10.65 -13.83 -20.60
CA TYR A 252 -11.11 -14.75 -19.58
C TYR A 252 -12.63 -14.64 -19.35
N ALA A 253 -13.19 -13.45 -19.53
CA ALA A 253 -14.60 -13.17 -19.36
C ALA A 253 -15.51 -13.82 -20.43
N ILE A 254 -15.01 -13.89 -21.67
CA ILE A 254 -15.73 -14.52 -22.81
C ILE A 254 -15.39 -16.00 -22.98
N GLY A 255 -14.34 -16.49 -22.33
CA GLY A 255 -13.88 -17.88 -22.38
C GLY A 255 -14.62 -18.81 -21.41
N ASN A 256 -14.07 -20.00 -21.21
CA ASN A 256 -14.57 -20.92 -20.21
C ASN A 256 -14.21 -20.45 -18.80
N ARG A 257 -15.22 -20.10 -17.98
CA ARG A 257 -15.03 -19.60 -16.61
C ARG A 257 -14.26 -20.58 -15.71
N ALA A 258 -14.51 -21.89 -15.86
CA ALA A 258 -13.82 -22.90 -15.05
C ALA A 258 -12.32 -22.96 -15.36
N ASP A 259 -11.96 -22.86 -16.65
CA ASP A 259 -10.57 -22.83 -17.07
C ASP A 259 -9.85 -21.54 -16.60
N ALA A 260 -10.56 -20.40 -16.66
CA ALA A 260 -10.05 -19.14 -16.15
C ALA A 260 -9.79 -19.16 -14.64
N ILE A 261 -10.70 -19.74 -13.85
CA ILE A 261 -10.52 -19.92 -12.40
C ILE A 261 -9.38 -20.91 -12.12
N ALA A 262 -9.27 -22.00 -12.88
CA ALA A 262 -8.16 -22.96 -12.73
C ALA A 262 -6.80 -22.29 -13.00
N MET A 263 -6.72 -21.45 -14.05
CA MET A 263 -5.54 -20.64 -14.36
C MET A 263 -5.23 -19.65 -13.21
N ALA A 264 -6.21 -18.93 -12.69
CA ALA A 264 -6.01 -18.00 -11.58
C ALA A 264 -5.49 -18.70 -10.32
N LYS A 265 -5.99 -19.90 -10.01
CA LYS A 265 -5.47 -20.76 -8.91
C LYS A 265 -4.02 -21.18 -9.14
N ASP A 266 -3.65 -21.48 -10.38
CA ASP A 266 -2.28 -21.82 -10.73
C ASP A 266 -1.34 -20.62 -10.57
N VAL A 267 -1.76 -19.43 -11.04
CA VAL A 267 -1.03 -18.16 -10.84
C VAL A 267 -0.89 -17.84 -9.35
N TRP A 268 -1.96 -18.01 -8.57
CA TRP A 268 -1.86 -17.85 -7.11
C TRP A 268 -0.77 -18.73 -6.53
N LYS A 269 -0.82 -20.02 -6.82
CA LYS A 269 0.10 -21.01 -6.25
C LYS A 269 1.56 -20.81 -6.68
N LYS A 270 1.79 -20.54 -7.97
CA LYS A 270 3.13 -20.45 -8.55
C LYS A 270 3.79 -19.08 -8.37
N THR A 271 3.00 -18.02 -8.37
CA THR A 271 3.49 -16.63 -8.37
C THR A 271 3.15 -15.93 -7.06
N ASN A 272 1.87 -15.69 -6.77
CA ASN A 272 1.48 -14.83 -5.64
C ASN A 272 1.81 -15.42 -4.27
N LEU A 273 1.52 -16.71 -4.04
CA LEU A 273 1.83 -17.37 -2.78
C LEU A 273 3.34 -17.50 -2.55
N LYS A 274 4.09 -17.76 -3.64
CA LYS A 274 5.56 -17.83 -3.58
C LYS A 274 6.13 -16.45 -3.23
N ASN A 275 5.68 -15.39 -3.92
CA ASN A 275 6.09 -14.02 -3.63
C ASN A 275 5.72 -13.60 -2.20
N LEU A 276 4.49 -13.94 -1.75
CA LEU A 276 4.06 -13.71 -0.38
C LEU A 276 5.02 -14.33 0.64
N LYS A 277 5.34 -15.61 0.49
CA LYS A 277 6.16 -16.36 1.46
C LYS A 277 7.63 -15.97 1.44
N GLU A 278 8.19 -15.73 0.25
CA GLU A 278 9.63 -15.50 0.08
C GLU A 278 10.05 -14.04 0.22
N TYR A 279 9.18 -13.09 -0.17
CA TYR A 279 9.55 -11.67 -0.29
C TYR A 279 8.68 -10.69 0.50
N ILE A 280 7.39 -11.01 0.74
CA ILE A 280 6.49 -10.05 1.41
C ILE A 280 6.39 -10.35 2.90
N LEU A 281 6.01 -11.57 3.29
CA LEU A 281 5.81 -11.95 4.69
C LEU A 281 7.07 -11.77 5.56
N PRO A 282 8.29 -12.07 5.07
CA PRO A 282 9.49 -11.83 5.86
C PRO A 282 9.72 -10.36 6.22
N THR A 283 9.12 -9.43 5.48
CA THR A 283 9.24 -7.99 5.74
C THR A 283 8.26 -7.45 6.78
N LYS A 284 7.26 -8.23 7.18
CA LYS A 284 6.23 -7.85 8.14
C LYS A 284 6.83 -7.30 9.44
N THR A 285 7.90 -7.91 9.95
CA THR A 285 8.58 -7.49 11.18
C THR A 285 9.31 -6.14 11.07
N ARG A 286 9.35 -5.54 9.90
CA ARG A 286 9.93 -4.22 9.67
C ARG A 286 8.90 -3.10 9.83
N ALA A 287 7.61 -3.41 9.65
CA ALA A 287 6.55 -2.43 9.75
C ALA A 287 6.40 -1.86 11.17
N ASP A 288 6.06 -0.58 11.27
CA ASP A 288 5.79 0.09 12.55
C ASP A 288 4.40 -0.25 13.06
N PHE A 289 3.46 -0.48 12.14
CA PHE A 289 2.07 -0.78 12.42
C PHE A 289 1.58 -1.95 11.55
N ILE A 290 0.86 -2.91 12.14
CA ILE A 290 0.30 -4.05 11.41
C ILE A 290 -1.21 -4.08 11.64
N LEU A 291 -1.97 -4.12 10.54
CA LEU A 291 -3.41 -4.39 10.52
C LEU A 291 -3.63 -5.85 10.18
N HIS A 292 -4.15 -6.65 11.11
CA HIS A 292 -4.46 -8.04 10.83
C HIS A 292 -5.93 -8.20 10.43
N LYS A 293 -6.15 -8.75 9.24
CA LYS A 293 -7.48 -9.05 8.69
C LYS A 293 -7.80 -10.54 8.79
N THR A 294 -9.05 -10.83 9.09
CA THR A 294 -9.61 -12.17 9.15
C THR A 294 -10.81 -12.32 8.21
N VAL A 295 -11.61 -13.35 8.38
CA VAL A 295 -12.77 -13.68 7.52
C VAL A 295 -13.64 -12.45 7.27
N GLY A 296 -14.03 -12.25 6.00
CA GLY A 296 -14.85 -11.12 5.58
C GLY A 296 -14.13 -9.76 5.61
N HIS A 297 -12.81 -9.77 5.58
CA HIS A 297 -11.93 -8.60 5.69
C HIS A 297 -11.99 -7.86 7.04
N HIS A 298 -12.59 -8.49 8.06
CA HIS A 298 -12.69 -7.92 9.41
C HIS A 298 -11.29 -7.77 10.04
N ILE A 299 -11.02 -6.61 10.64
CA ILE A 299 -9.79 -6.37 11.39
C ILE A 299 -10.04 -6.76 12.84
N ASP A 300 -9.33 -7.78 13.35
CA ASP A 300 -9.52 -8.34 14.67
C ASP A 300 -8.49 -7.87 15.70
N PHE A 301 -7.29 -7.51 15.26
CA PHE A 301 -6.28 -6.88 16.12
C PHE A 301 -5.34 -5.99 15.30
N VAL A 302 -4.64 -5.13 16.00
CA VAL A 302 -3.50 -4.37 15.48
C VAL A 302 -2.24 -4.74 16.23
N GLN A 303 -1.08 -4.53 15.59
CA GLN A 303 0.21 -4.67 16.25
C GLN A 303 1.01 -3.39 16.07
N ILE A 304 1.63 -2.93 17.16
CA ILE A 304 2.46 -1.72 17.20
C ILE A 304 3.87 -2.12 17.58
N LYS A 305 4.85 -1.67 16.82
CA LYS A 305 6.26 -1.95 17.08
C LYS A 305 6.72 -1.31 18.39
N LYS A 306 7.46 -2.04 19.21
CA LYS A 306 7.90 -1.58 20.53
C LYS A 306 9.09 -0.62 20.50
N TYR A 307 9.94 -0.70 19.45
CA TYR A 307 11.20 0.04 19.28
C TYR A 307 11.64 0.11 17.83
#